data_f0a1010782e950c5b43dd828e9962cda
#
_entry.id   f0a1010782e950c5b43dd828e9962cda
#
_cell.length_a   1.000
_cell.length_b   1.000
_cell.length_c   1.000
_cell.angle_alpha   90.00
_cell.angle_beta   90.00
_cell.angle_gamma   90.00
#
_symmetry.space_group_name_H-M   'P 1'
#
loop_
_entity.id
_entity.type
_entity.pdbx_description
1 polymer ?
#
loop_
_entity_poly.entity_id
_entity_poly.type
_entity_poly.pdbx_seq_one_letter_code
_entity_poly.pdbx_strand_id
1 'polypeptide(L)'
;WNSFAEEALRQQSPSRNSSRSSGSSTLGPITEVQSVAEDRLTTGIGEFDRVLGGGMVEGSLILIGGEPGIGKSTITLQSMGHLARLGKKVLYVSGEESGSQIKLRAERLNALSENLLVCSEICVEEILQLLDKVKPDVLVLDSVQTFYTADLQSAPGSIGQVREVAF
;
A
#
# COMPACT_ATOMS: atom_id res chain seq x y z
N TRP A 1 25.17 -26.59 -36.73
CA TRP A 1 26.57 -26.51 -36.40
C TRP A 1 26.67 -25.85 -35.06
N ASN A 2 27.11 -26.67 -34.12
CA ASN A 2 27.17 -26.36 -32.69
C ASN A 2 28.05 -25.15 -32.41
N SER A 3 27.51 -24.18 -31.70
CA SER A 3 28.27 -23.24 -30.89
C SER A 3 27.51 -23.02 -29.62
N PHE A 4 27.78 -23.83 -28.60
CA PHE A 4 27.47 -23.52 -27.22
C PHE A 4 28.54 -22.55 -26.74
N ALA A 5 28.18 -21.32 -26.42
CA ALA A 5 29.04 -20.40 -25.69
C ALA A 5 28.82 -20.62 -24.21
N GLU A 6 29.84 -21.06 -23.50
CA GLU A 6 29.87 -21.17 -22.07
C GLU A 6 30.04 -19.75 -21.48
N GLU A 7 28.98 -19.16 -20.91
CA GLU A 7 29.10 -17.91 -20.16
C GLU A 7 29.59 -18.22 -18.75
N ALA A 8 30.83 -17.81 -18.47
CA ALA A 8 31.37 -17.91 -17.11
C ALA A 8 30.60 -17.01 -16.15
N LEU A 9 29.98 -17.61 -15.16
CA LEU A 9 29.33 -16.91 -14.03
C LEU A 9 30.38 -16.03 -13.32
N ARG A 10 30.21 -14.72 -13.37
CA ARG A 10 31.02 -13.76 -12.62
C ARG A 10 30.84 -14.03 -11.13
N GLN A 11 31.90 -14.39 -10.44
CA GLN A 11 31.99 -14.45 -9.01
C GLN A 11 31.69 -13.06 -8.42
N GLN A 12 30.61 -12.94 -7.72
CA GLN A 12 30.28 -11.75 -6.92
C GLN A 12 31.13 -11.74 -5.66
N SER A 13 31.85 -10.64 -5.46
CA SER A 13 32.65 -10.34 -4.26
C SER A 13 31.74 -10.27 -3.03
N PRO A 14 32.21 -10.65 -1.83
CA PRO A 14 31.40 -10.59 -0.62
C PRO A 14 31.24 -9.15 -0.16
N SER A 15 30.02 -8.65 -0.20
CA SER A 15 29.65 -7.34 0.32
C SER A 15 28.68 -7.47 1.48
N ARG A 16 29.18 -7.03 2.63
CA ARG A 16 28.49 -6.48 3.81
C ARG A 16 27.36 -7.28 4.44
N ASN A 17 27.68 -7.81 5.62
CA ASN A 17 26.77 -8.19 6.70
C ASN A 17 25.70 -7.12 6.94
N SER A 18 24.49 -7.36 6.47
CA SER A 18 23.27 -6.90 7.11
C SER A 18 22.67 -8.13 7.79
N SER A 19 22.63 -8.11 9.10
CA SER A 19 21.97 -9.12 9.91
C SER A 19 20.46 -9.14 9.60
N ARG A 20 20.09 -9.76 8.50
CA ARG A 20 18.74 -10.26 8.32
C ARG A 20 18.65 -11.49 9.22
N SER A 21 17.80 -11.43 10.23
CA SER A 21 17.38 -12.61 10.97
C SER A 21 16.96 -13.66 9.94
N SER A 22 17.77 -14.70 9.82
CA SER A 22 17.48 -15.84 8.97
C SER A 22 16.32 -16.61 9.59
N GLY A 23 15.09 -16.23 9.23
CA GLY A 23 13.97 -17.13 9.33
C GLY A 23 14.30 -18.30 8.42
N SER A 24 14.72 -19.41 8.98
CA SER A 24 14.91 -20.64 8.22
C SER A 24 13.57 -20.95 7.56
N SER A 25 13.55 -20.96 6.23
CA SER A 25 12.40 -21.45 5.49
C SER A 25 12.25 -22.95 5.79
N THR A 26 11.48 -23.27 6.80
CA THR A 26 11.26 -24.66 7.22
C THR A 26 10.19 -25.22 6.31
N LEU A 27 10.59 -26.09 5.38
CA LEU A 27 9.64 -26.85 4.59
C LEU A 27 9.04 -27.93 5.50
N GLY A 28 7.75 -27.86 5.75
CA GLY A 28 7.03 -28.81 6.59
C GLY A 28 5.53 -28.79 6.29
N PRO A 29 4.76 -29.72 6.84
CA PRO A 29 3.32 -29.73 6.72
C PRO A 29 2.72 -28.45 7.32
N ILE A 30 1.65 -27.94 6.70
CA ILE A 30 0.96 -26.73 7.18
C ILE A 30 0.43 -26.90 8.62
N THR A 31 0.16 -28.12 9.04
CA THR A 31 -0.30 -28.46 10.39
C THR A 31 0.75 -28.22 11.47
N GLU A 32 2.02 -28.12 11.10
CA GLU A 32 3.14 -27.84 12.01
C GLU A 32 3.51 -26.36 12.04
N VAL A 33 2.93 -25.54 11.14
CA VAL A 33 3.14 -24.10 11.12
C VAL A 33 2.41 -23.47 12.31
N GLN A 34 3.16 -22.83 13.20
CA GLN A 34 2.56 -22.07 14.29
C GLN A 34 1.85 -20.83 13.74
N SER A 35 0.54 -20.73 13.95
CA SER A 35 -0.21 -19.53 13.66
C SER A 35 0.05 -18.52 14.78
N VAL A 36 0.59 -17.36 14.45
CA VAL A 36 0.61 -16.21 15.34
C VAL A 36 -0.72 -15.47 15.15
N ALA A 37 -1.43 -15.23 16.27
CA ALA A 37 -2.62 -14.39 16.20
C ALA A 37 -2.17 -12.96 15.81
N GLU A 38 -2.62 -12.51 14.65
CA GLU A 38 -2.34 -11.16 14.18
C GLU A 38 -3.42 -10.20 14.68
N ASP A 39 -3.01 -9.10 15.27
CA ASP A 39 -3.92 -8.02 15.61
C ASP A 39 -4.48 -7.39 14.32
N ARG A 40 -5.80 -7.32 14.23
CA ARG A 40 -6.48 -6.82 13.04
C ARG A 40 -7.12 -5.47 13.33
N LEU A 41 -6.93 -4.54 12.41
CA LEU A 41 -7.56 -3.23 12.44
C LEU A 41 -8.92 -3.31 11.73
N THR A 42 -9.99 -3.13 12.48
CA THR A 42 -11.35 -3.12 11.91
C THR A 42 -11.57 -1.86 11.10
N THR A 43 -12.16 -2.00 9.91
CA THR A 43 -12.48 -0.88 9.02
C THR A 43 -13.75 -0.13 9.42
N GLY A 44 -14.52 -0.68 10.35
CA GLY A 44 -15.84 -0.19 10.74
C GLY A 44 -16.95 -0.52 9.75
N ILE A 45 -16.65 -1.32 8.73
CA ILE A 45 -17.61 -1.81 7.72
C ILE A 45 -17.58 -3.34 7.79
N GLY A 46 -18.59 -3.94 8.43
CA GLY A 46 -18.59 -5.38 8.74
C GLY A 46 -18.42 -6.29 7.54
N GLU A 47 -19.02 -5.98 6.39
CA GLU A 47 -18.84 -6.76 5.17
C GLU A 47 -17.42 -6.64 4.60
N PHE A 48 -16.81 -5.46 4.72
CA PHE A 48 -15.43 -5.26 4.29
C PHE A 48 -14.48 -6.01 5.23
N ASP A 49 -14.68 -5.91 6.55
CA ASP A 49 -13.90 -6.67 7.53
C ASP A 49 -14.04 -8.17 7.30
N ARG A 50 -15.24 -8.67 6.97
CA ARG A 50 -15.46 -10.07 6.64
C ARG A 50 -14.63 -10.54 5.45
N VAL A 51 -14.57 -9.74 4.38
CA VAL A 51 -13.75 -10.02 3.20
C VAL A 51 -12.25 -10.03 3.54
N LEU A 52 -11.84 -9.15 4.47
CA LEU A 52 -10.44 -9.07 4.95
C LEU A 52 -10.11 -10.12 6.03
N GLY A 53 -11.03 -11.04 6.32
CA GLY A 53 -10.81 -12.08 7.35
C GLY A 53 -10.84 -11.55 8.78
N GLY A 54 -11.57 -10.46 9.03
CA GLY A 54 -11.78 -9.84 10.33
C GLY A 54 -11.13 -8.46 10.49
N GLY A 55 -10.55 -7.91 9.43
CA GLY A 55 -9.92 -6.59 9.41
C GLY A 55 -8.55 -6.59 8.74
N MET A 56 -7.94 -5.42 8.67
CA MET A 56 -6.63 -5.21 8.05
C MET A 56 -5.52 -5.72 8.96
N VAL A 57 -4.55 -6.40 8.39
CA VAL A 57 -3.34 -6.87 9.10
C VAL A 57 -2.22 -5.85 8.91
N GLU A 58 -1.42 -5.63 9.95
CA GLU A 58 -0.25 -4.76 9.88
C GLU A 58 0.74 -5.26 8.83
N GLY A 59 1.28 -4.35 8.03
CA GLY A 59 2.19 -4.68 6.92
C GLY A 59 1.53 -5.33 5.70
N SER A 60 0.20 -5.50 5.70
CA SER A 60 -0.51 -6.03 4.54
C SER A 60 -0.72 -4.98 3.45
N LEU A 61 -0.72 -5.42 2.19
CA LEU A 61 -1.14 -4.65 1.03
C LEU A 61 -2.55 -5.06 0.62
N ILE A 62 -3.46 -4.09 0.52
CA ILE A 62 -4.86 -4.33 0.12
C ILE A 62 -5.12 -3.60 -1.19
N LEU A 63 -5.46 -4.34 -2.24
CA LEU A 63 -5.85 -3.79 -3.52
C LEU A 63 -7.38 -3.82 -3.67
N ILE A 64 -7.97 -2.63 -3.87
CA ILE A 64 -9.41 -2.48 -4.12
C ILE A 64 -9.62 -2.18 -5.61
N GLY A 65 -10.03 -3.20 -6.36
CA GLY A 65 -10.33 -3.09 -7.78
C GLY A 65 -11.83 -2.96 -8.06
N GLY A 66 -12.17 -2.41 -9.22
CA GLY A 66 -13.55 -2.29 -9.70
C GLY A 66 -13.73 -1.16 -10.71
N GLU A 67 -14.89 -1.11 -11.37
CA GLU A 67 -15.22 -0.10 -12.36
C GLU A 67 -15.24 1.32 -11.76
N PRO A 68 -15.00 2.37 -12.59
CA PRO A 68 -15.20 3.75 -12.17
C PRO A 68 -16.62 3.97 -11.61
N GLY A 69 -16.74 4.74 -10.52
CA GLY A 69 -18.02 5.07 -9.92
C GLY A 69 -18.64 3.99 -9.01
N ILE A 70 -18.07 2.78 -8.91
CA ILE A 70 -18.61 1.69 -8.06
C ILE A 70 -18.52 1.98 -6.54
N GLY A 71 -17.77 2.99 -6.14
CA GLY A 71 -17.65 3.39 -4.73
C GLY A 71 -16.33 3.04 -4.05
N LYS A 72 -15.27 2.67 -4.78
CA LYS A 72 -13.95 2.35 -4.21
C LYS A 72 -13.44 3.42 -3.26
N SER A 73 -13.32 4.66 -3.73
CA SER A 73 -12.85 5.78 -2.90
C SER A 73 -13.80 6.12 -1.75
N THR A 74 -15.10 5.80 -1.89
CA THR A 74 -16.09 6.00 -0.83
C THR A 74 -15.86 5.03 0.33
N ILE A 75 -15.79 3.72 0.04
CA ILE A 75 -15.56 2.69 1.07
C ILE A 75 -14.19 2.88 1.72
N THR A 76 -13.18 3.24 0.93
CA THR A 76 -11.83 3.51 1.43
C THR A 76 -11.85 4.70 2.39
N LEU A 77 -12.39 5.85 1.99
CA LEU A 77 -12.41 7.05 2.82
C LEU A 77 -13.23 6.86 4.11
N GLN A 78 -14.35 6.13 4.03
CA GLN A 78 -15.17 5.80 5.20
C GLN A 78 -14.40 4.93 6.19
N SER A 79 -13.71 3.90 5.71
CA SER A 79 -12.86 3.02 6.53
C SER A 79 -11.71 3.79 7.17
N MET A 80 -11.04 4.64 6.39
CA MET A 80 -9.93 5.45 6.88
C MET A 80 -10.37 6.46 7.93
N GLY A 81 -11.53 7.08 7.74
CA GLY A 81 -12.13 7.95 8.77
C GLY A 81 -12.46 7.20 10.07
N HIS A 82 -12.89 5.94 9.97
CA HIS A 82 -13.10 5.10 11.14
C HIS A 82 -11.78 4.82 11.88
N LEU A 83 -10.75 4.35 11.18
CA LEU A 83 -9.42 4.09 11.77
C LEU A 83 -8.82 5.35 12.40
N ALA A 84 -8.93 6.48 11.72
CA ALA A 84 -8.44 7.75 12.23
C ALA A 84 -9.14 8.19 13.53
N ARG A 85 -10.44 7.92 13.69
CA ARG A 85 -11.16 8.14 14.96
C ARG A 85 -10.74 7.18 16.07
N LEU A 86 -10.25 5.99 15.72
CA LEU A 86 -9.63 5.05 16.68
C LEU A 86 -8.19 5.43 17.05
N GLY A 87 -7.71 6.59 16.60
CA GLY A 87 -6.38 7.12 16.91
C GLY A 87 -5.27 6.67 15.95
N LYS A 88 -5.58 5.92 14.90
CA LYS A 88 -4.60 5.56 13.87
C LYS A 88 -4.30 6.75 12.98
N LYS A 89 -3.03 7.00 12.73
CA LYS A 89 -2.60 8.04 11.81
C LYS A 89 -2.71 7.53 10.38
N VAL A 90 -3.59 8.13 9.60
CA VAL A 90 -3.85 7.76 8.20
C VAL A 90 -3.33 8.83 7.27
N LEU A 91 -2.57 8.45 6.25
CA LEU A 91 -2.21 9.31 5.13
C LEU A 91 -2.97 8.88 3.88
N TYR A 92 -3.87 9.73 3.42
CA TYR A 92 -4.65 9.53 2.20
C TYR A 92 -4.06 10.39 1.07
N VAL A 93 -3.42 9.75 0.11
CA VAL A 93 -2.83 10.41 -1.06
C VAL A 93 -3.74 10.18 -2.25
N SER A 94 -4.18 11.28 -2.87
CA SER A 94 -5.04 11.23 -4.05
C SER A 94 -4.34 11.85 -5.25
N GLY A 95 -4.33 11.12 -6.35
CA GLY A 95 -3.87 11.64 -7.64
C GLY A 95 -5.00 12.18 -8.54
N GLU A 96 -6.26 11.99 -8.14
CA GLU A 96 -7.42 12.40 -8.95
C GLU A 96 -8.19 13.56 -8.34
N GLU A 97 -8.25 13.65 -7.01
CA GLU A 97 -9.05 14.64 -6.31
C GLU A 97 -8.20 15.60 -5.49
N SER A 98 -8.64 16.87 -5.46
CA SER A 98 -8.05 17.87 -4.56
C SER A 98 -8.42 17.61 -3.11
N GLY A 99 -7.60 18.10 -2.17
CA GLY A 99 -7.90 17.99 -0.72
C GLY A 99 -9.26 18.57 -0.34
N SER A 100 -9.74 19.62 -1.01
CA SER A 100 -11.08 20.20 -0.78
C SER A 100 -12.20 19.26 -1.20
N GLN A 101 -12.06 18.55 -2.30
CA GLN A 101 -13.04 17.56 -2.77
C GLN A 101 -13.11 16.36 -1.81
N ILE A 102 -11.93 15.86 -1.38
CA ILE A 102 -11.85 14.79 -0.40
C ILE A 102 -12.49 15.22 0.93
N LYS A 103 -12.22 16.45 1.39
CA LYS A 103 -12.84 17.00 2.60
C LYS A 103 -14.36 17.02 2.51
N LEU A 104 -14.95 17.55 1.43
CA LEU A 104 -16.39 17.56 1.22
C LEU A 104 -16.99 16.14 1.21
N ARG A 105 -16.27 15.18 0.66
CA ARG A 105 -16.69 13.78 0.68
C ARG A 105 -16.59 13.22 2.10
N ALA A 106 -15.52 13.47 2.83
CA ALA A 106 -15.34 13.04 4.21
C ALA A 106 -16.42 13.59 5.14
N GLU A 107 -16.85 14.85 4.95
CA GLU A 107 -17.97 15.45 5.66
C GLU A 107 -19.26 14.65 5.44
N ARG A 108 -19.61 14.35 4.19
CA ARG A 108 -20.82 13.57 3.86
C ARG A 108 -20.79 12.15 4.41
N LEU A 109 -19.60 11.56 4.52
CA LEU A 109 -19.40 10.20 5.03
C LEU A 109 -19.19 10.16 6.55
N ASN A 110 -19.25 11.30 7.23
CA ASN A 110 -18.90 11.43 8.64
C ASN A 110 -17.52 10.82 8.96
N ALA A 111 -16.55 11.06 8.08
CA ALA A 111 -15.19 10.51 8.13
C ALA A 111 -14.13 11.53 8.54
N LEU A 112 -14.53 12.72 9.00
CA LEU A 112 -13.58 13.74 9.44
C LEU A 112 -12.85 13.29 10.72
N SER A 113 -11.51 13.50 10.71
CA SER A 113 -10.64 13.28 11.87
C SER A 113 -9.34 14.05 11.69
N GLU A 114 -8.75 14.54 12.78
CA GLU A 114 -7.43 15.17 12.77
C GLU A 114 -6.31 14.19 12.44
N ASN A 115 -6.53 12.89 12.66
CA ASN A 115 -5.59 11.83 12.32
C ASN A 115 -5.70 11.36 10.85
N LEU A 116 -6.68 11.88 10.08
CA LEU A 116 -6.81 11.63 8.64
C LEU A 116 -6.14 12.76 7.88
N LEU A 117 -4.91 12.55 7.49
CA LEU A 117 -4.11 13.48 6.71
C LEU A 117 -4.36 13.24 5.23
N VAL A 118 -4.51 14.32 4.46
CA VAL A 118 -4.80 14.26 3.03
C VAL A 118 -3.70 14.99 2.26
N CYS A 119 -3.23 14.39 1.17
CA CYS A 119 -2.27 14.96 0.26
C CYS A 119 -2.71 14.75 -1.19
N SER A 120 -2.52 15.78 -2.04
CA SER A 120 -2.74 15.70 -3.48
C SER A 120 -1.36 15.75 -4.17
N GLU A 121 -0.66 14.61 -4.15
CA GLU A 121 0.66 14.41 -4.75
C GLU A 121 0.62 13.15 -5.62
N ILE A 122 1.34 13.17 -6.75
CA ILE A 122 1.40 12.05 -7.69
C ILE A 122 2.82 11.52 -7.94
N CYS A 123 3.84 12.25 -7.47
CA CYS A 123 5.24 11.83 -7.56
C CYS A 123 5.59 10.91 -6.39
N VAL A 124 6.02 9.68 -6.68
CA VAL A 124 6.31 8.66 -5.65
C VAL A 124 7.43 9.11 -4.72
N GLU A 125 8.47 9.76 -5.24
CA GLU A 125 9.61 10.23 -4.46
C GLU A 125 9.19 11.28 -3.40
N GLU A 126 8.25 12.16 -3.75
CA GLU A 126 7.68 13.13 -2.82
C GLU A 126 6.79 12.46 -1.77
N ILE A 127 6.03 11.43 -2.18
CA ILE A 127 5.21 10.64 -1.25
C ILE A 127 6.10 9.90 -0.25
N LEU A 128 7.22 9.32 -0.68
CA LEU A 128 8.18 8.65 0.21
C LEU A 128 8.77 9.61 1.25
N GLN A 129 9.11 10.84 0.84
CA GLN A 129 9.56 11.87 1.80
C GLN A 129 8.47 12.25 2.81
N LEU A 130 7.20 12.27 2.39
CA LEU A 130 6.07 12.49 3.30
C LEU A 130 5.90 11.32 4.28
N LEU A 131 6.07 10.08 3.84
CA LEU A 131 6.01 8.90 4.71
C LEU A 131 7.06 8.96 5.81
N ASP A 132 8.29 9.36 5.49
CA ASP A 132 9.37 9.50 6.48
C ASP A 132 9.06 10.58 7.54
N LYS A 133 8.39 11.65 7.15
CA LYS A 133 8.00 12.74 8.06
C LYS A 133 6.78 12.42 8.89
N VAL A 134 5.75 11.85 8.26
CA VAL A 134 4.43 11.61 8.86
C VAL A 134 4.43 10.34 9.66
N LYS A 135 5.08 9.28 9.18
CA LYS A 135 5.07 7.91 9.74
C LYS A 135 3.65 7.45 10.03
N PRO A 136 2.81 7.32 9.00
CA PRO A 136 1.43 6.90 9.19
C PRO A 136 1.34 5.40 9.53
N ASP A 137 0.29 5.01 10.26
CA ASP A 137 -0.07 3.61 10.49
C ASP A 137 -0.69 2.99 9.23
N VAL A 138 -1.38 3.80 8.43
CA VAL A 138 -2.05 3.38 7.18
C VAL A 138 -1.80 4.40 6.09
N LEU A 139 -1.38 3.90 4.92
CA LEU A 139 -1.26 4.66 3.68
C LEU A 139 -2.36 4.25 2.70
N VAL A 140 -2.98 5.23 2.07
CA VAL A 140 -3.90 5.03 0.94
C VAL A 140 -3.36 5.74 -0.29
N LEU A 141 -3.34 5.05 -1.41
CA LEU A 141 -3.04 5.60 -2.73
C LEU A 141 -4.29 5.48 -3.63
N ASP A 142 -4.93 6.61 -3.95
CA ASP A 142 -6.19 6.66 -4.73
C ASP A 142 -6.03 7.57 -5.96
N SER A 143 -5.87 7.00 -7.13
CA SER A 143 -5.70 5.59 -7.47
C SER A 143 -4.28 5.33 -7.98
N VAL A 144 -3.79 4.10 -7.80
CA VAL A 144 -2.41 3.72 -8.16
C VAL A 144 -2.02 4.08 -9.60
N GLN A 145 -2.97 4.13 -10.50
CA GLN A 145 -2.76 4.45 -11.92
C GLN A 145 -2.41 5.92 -12.18
N THR A 146 -2.59 6.82 -11.21
CA THR A 146 -2.27 8.25 -11.38
C THR A 146 -0.86 8.59 -10.93
N PHE A 147 -0.23 7.72 -10.15
CA PHE A 147 1.11 7.94 -9.63
C PHE A 147 2.19 7.61 -10.66
N TYR A 148 3.32 8.26 -10.52
CA TYR A 148 4.50 8.01 -11.34
C TYR A 148 5.78 8.16 -10.54
N THR A 149 6.83 7.47 -10.98
CA THR A 149 8.21 7.70 -10.56
C THR A 149 8.97 8.46 -11.65
N ALA A 150 9.83 9.38 -11.23
CA ALA A 150 10.70 10.14 -12.14
C ALA A 150 11.79 9.26 -12.78
N ASP A 151 12.07 8.10 -12.21
CA ASP A 151 13.09 7.17 -12.70
C ASP A 151 12.69 6.49 -14.03
N LEU A 152 11.39 6.50 -14.38
CA LEU A 152 10.89 5.95 -15.63
C LEU A 152 10.44 7.03 -16.60
N GLN A 153 10.90 6.96 -17.85
CA GLN A 153 10.52 7.91 -18.92
C GLN A 153 9.13 7.64 -19.52
N SER A 154 8.37 6.68 -18.99
CA SER A 154 7.04 6.35 -19.49
C SER A 154 5.98 7.24 -18.84
N ALA A 155 4.86 7.45 -19.56
CA ALA A 155 3.77 8.29 -19.05
C ALA A 155 3.09 7.69 -17.80
N PRO A 156 2.57 8.53 -16.86
CA PRO A 156 1.73 8.06 -15.77
C PRO A 156 0.59 7.17 -16.27
N GLY A 157 0.24 6.14 -15.52
CA GLY A 157 -0.80 5.17 -15.91
C GLY A 157 -0.35 4.11 -16.91
N SER A 158 0.87 4.19 -17.45
CA SER A 158 1.44 3.09 -18.23
C SER A 158 1.67 1.86 -17.36
N ILE A 159 1.65 0.66 -17.97
CA ILE A 159 1.88 -0.60 -17.24
C ILE A 159 3.22 -0.58 -16.49
N GLY A 160 4.27 0.03 -17.09
CA GLY A 160 5.58 0.16 -16.45
C GLY A 160 5.52 1.01 -15.19
N GLN A 161 4.88 2.19 -15.25
CA GLN A 161 4.70 3.07 -14.08
C GLN A 161 3.87 2.41 -12.98
N VAL A 162 2.70 1.86 -13.33
CA VAL A 162 1.82 1.20 -12.35
C VAL A 162 2.54 0.04 -11.64
N ARG A 163 3.34 -0.71 -12.39
CA ARG A 163 4.13 -1.79 -11.82
C ARG A 163 5.18 -1.28 -10.84
N GLU A 164 5.95 -0.26 -11.22
CA GLU A 164 7.02 0.30 -10.39
C GLU A 164 6.47 0.96 -9.11
N VAL A 165 5.34 1.64 -9.21
CA VAL A 165 4.65 2.25 -8.06
C VAL A 165 4.11 1.20 -7.08
N ALA A 166 3.77 0.00 -7.57
CA ALA A 166 3.18 -1.06 -6.75
C ALA A 166 4.21 -1.98 -6.07
N PHE A 167 5.49 -1.87 -6.42
CA PHE A 167 6.60 -2.65 -5.85
C PHE A 167 7.57 -1.79 -5.05
#